data_c5a4563c02cc759dd2e479149541b7d3
#
_entry.id   c5a4563c02cc759dd2e479149541b7d3
#
_cell.length_a   1.000
_cell.length_b   1.000
_cell.length_c   1.000
_cell.angle_alpha   90.00
_cell.angle_beta   90.00
_cell.angle_gamma   90.00
#
_symmetry.space_group_name_H-M   'P 1'
#
loop_
_entity.id
_entity.type
_entity.pdbx_description
1 polymer ?
#
loop_
_entity_poly.entity_id
_entity_poly.type
_entity_poly.pdbx_seq_one_letter_code
_entity_poly.pdbx_strand_id
1 'polypeptide(L)'
;MIRLSAFADEVSVSFDRQLEYLTQAGVRWLEIRFVDGKNITSLTDEEVIAIKARLDNASIGVSAIASPIGKYAIDAPFETHLALFRRTIEIARMLETSLIRIFSFYGSDNTDIDNCKEQVTDRLKTFISEIEGTDICLVHENEAGIFGHSASNCQILMQNLYSDRFQAAYDPANFVWGEKITDNISSCWPLLEEYVSHVHIKDWTLGSKDIGALPGDGDGQIPELFRKLAERDYDGFVTLEPHMSSGGKFAGETTPAQFDAALKRVRTYCQENGIMYE
;
A
#
# COMPACT_ATOMS: atom_id res chain seq x y z
N MET A 1 11.73 14.63 5.56
CA MET A 1 10.69 14.43 6.61
C MET A 1 9.66 13.48 6.06
N ILE A 2 9.40 12.35 6.71
CA ILE A 2 8.37 11.39 6.27
C ILE A 2 6.98 11.81 6.74
N ARG A 3 5.95 11.32 6.05
CA ARG A 3 4.54 11.50 6.42
C ARG A 3 3.99 10.16 6.88
N LEU A 4 3.56 10.09 8.15
CA LEU A 4 2.95 8.87 8.69
C LEU A 4 1.50 8.78 8.24
N SER A 5 1.15 7.65 7.66
CA SER A 5 -0.19 7.29 7.22
C SER A 5 -0.63 5.96 7.83
N ALA A 6 -1.89 5.60 7.69
CA ALA A 6 -2.41 4.37 8.25
C ALA A 6 -3.59 3.80 7.45
N PHE A 7 -3.73 2.47 7.48
CA PHE A 7 -4.95 1.75 7.12
C PHE A 7 -5.90 1.70 8.33
N ALA A 8 -6.66 2.75 8.56
CA ALA A 8 -7.51 2.85 9.74
C ALA A 8 -8.74 1.92 9.70
N ASP A 9 -9.08 1.36 8.54
CA ASP A 9 -10.10 0.33 8.41
C ASP A 9 -9.73 -0.98 9.15
N GLU A 10 -8.46 -1.20 9.49
CA GLU A 10 -8.06 -2.27 10.40
C GLU A 10 -8.53 -2.04 11.84
N VAL A 11 -8.64 -0.79 12.25
CA VAL A 11 -9.06 -0.45 13.62
C VAL A 11 -10.59 -0.51 13.77
N SER A 12 -11.32 -0.10 12.74
CA SER A 12 -12.79 -0.10 12.77
C SER A 12 -13.39 -0.10 11.37
N VAL A 13 -14.49 -0.84 11.21
CA VAL A 13 -15.34 -0.77 10.01
C VAL A 13 -16.00 0.61 9.88
N SER A 14 -16.40 1.25 11.01
CA SER A 14 -17.02 2.56 11.01
C SER A 14 -16.01 3.66 10.67
N PHE A 15 -16.30 4.43 9.62
CA PHE A 15 -15.41 5.51 9.18
C PHE A 15 -15.29 6.65 10.20
N ASP A 16 -16.34 6.98 10.94
CA ASP A 16 -16.24 7.97 12.03
C ASP A 16 -15.25 7.53 13.11
N ARG A 17 -15.25 6.24 13.46
CA ARG A 17 -14.27 5.69 14.41
C ARG A 17 -12.85 5.63 13.84
N GLN A 18 -12.70 5.39 12.54
CA GLN A 18 -11.40 5.49 11.87
C GLN A 18 -10.82 6.91 12.02
N LEU A 19 -11.62 7.94 11.73
CA LEU A 19 -11.21 9.34 11.82
C LEU A 19 -10.95 9.77 13.29
N GLU A 20 -11.81 9.34 14.21
CA GLU A 20 -11.62 9.58 15.64
C GLU A 20 -10.30 8.99 16.13
N TYR A 21 -10.01 7.72 15.75
CA TYR A 21 -8.76 7.05 16.09
C TYR A 21 -7.54 7.80 15.54
N LEU A 22 -7.52 8.13 14.25
CA LEU A 22 -6.41 8.84 13.63
C LEU A 22 -6.14 10.19 14.31
N THR A 23 -7.21 10.92 14.62
CA THR A 23 -7.10 12.21 15.33
C THR A 23 -6.48 12.03 16.72
N GLN A 24 -6.95 11.05 17.51
CA GLN A 24 -6.42 10.75 18.84
C GLN A 24 -4.95 10.25 18.79
N ALA A 25 -4.63 9.44 17.79
CA ALA A 25 -3.28 8.93 17.57
C ALA A 25 -2.31 9.99 17.01
N GLY A 26 -2.81 11.15 16.59
CA GLY A 26 -2.01 12.22 15.96
C GLY A 26 -1.43 11.78 14.61
N VAL A 27 -2.20 11.02 13.83
CA VAL A 27 -1.88 10.64 12.44
C VAL A 27 -2.78 11.46 11.52
N ARG A 28 -2.17 12.22 10.61
CA ARG A 28 -2.87 13.17 9.75
C ARG A 28 -3.20 12.64 8.36
N TRP A 29 -2.75 11.45 8.02
CA TRP A 29 -2.89 10.87 6.70
C TRP A 29 -3.54 9.49 6.78
N LEU A 30 -4.48 9.25 5.87
CA LEU A 30 -5.19 7.99 5.71
C LEU A 30 -4.87 7.39 4.34
N GLU A 31 -4.38 6.17 4.30
CA GLU A 31 -4.44 5.37 3.09
C GLU A 31 -5.80 4.69 3.04
N ILE A 32 -6.68 5.20 2.17
CA ILE A 32 -8.10 4.86 2.23
C ILE A 32 -8.40 3.62 1.40
N ARG A 33 -8.95 2.59 2.06
CA ARG A 33 -9.29 1.28 1.46
C ARG A 33 -10.78 0.96 1.63
N PHE A 34 -11.26 0.92 2.87
CA PHE A 34 -12.66 0.66 3.19
C PHE A 34 -13.26 1.78 4.04
N VAL A 35 -14.50 2.14 3.69
CA VAL A 35 -15.31 3.13 4.39
C VAL A 35 -16.68 2.52 4.69
N ASP A 36 -17.04 2.42 5.98
CA ASP A 36 -18.31 1.84 6.43
C ASP A 36 -18.57 0.45 5.79
N GLY A 37 -17.50 -0.36 5.65
CA GLY A 37 -17.52 -1.71 5.08
C GLY A 37 -17.56 -1.80 3.55
N LYS A 38 -17.56 -0.68 2.84
CA LYS A 38 -17.49 -0.63 1.37
C LYS A 38 -16.07 -0.32 0.90
N ASN A 39 -15.63 -1.00 -0.16
CA ASN A 39 -14.38 -0.61 -0.81
C ASN A 39 -14.50 0.80 -1.42
N ILE A 40 -13.50 1.63 -1.25
CA ILE A 40 -13.48 3.01 -1.71
C ILE A 40 -13.81 3.14 -3.21
N THR A 41 -13.36 2.19 -4.03
CA THR A 41 -13.57 2.22 -5.49
C THR A 41 -15.01 1.90 -5.92
N SER A 42 -15.86 1.44 -4.99
CA SER A 42 -17.27 1.10 -5.23
C SER A 42 -18.25 2.21 -4.84
N LEU A 43 -17.75 3.33 -4.34
CA LEU A 43 -18.60 4.42 -3.83
C LEU A 43 -19.14 5.30 -4.95
N THR A 44 -20.34 5.87 -4.73
CA THR A 44 -20.93 6.89 -5.63
C THR A 44 -20.27 8.25 -5.40
N ASP A 45 -20.52 9.22 -6.30
CA ASP A 45 -19.99 10.58 -6.14
C ASP A 45 -20.50 11.23 -4.86
N GLU A 46 -21.80 11.05 -4.54
CA GLU A 46 -22.40 11.60 -3.33
C GLU A 46 -21.74 11.03 -2.06
N GLU A 47 -21.44 9.72 -2.06
CA GLU A 47 -20.73 9.07 -0.96
C GLU A 47 -19.30 9.61 -0.83
N VAL A 48 -18.58 9.78 -1.94
CA VAL A 48 -17.21 10.32 -1.93
C VAL A 48 -17.19 11.77 -1.46
N ILE A 49 -18.13 12.60 -1.90
CA ILE A 49 -18.28 14.00 -1.43
C ILE A 49 -18.53 14.04 0.08
N ALA A 50 -19.42 13.18 0.58
CA ALA A 50 -19.70 13.08 2.01
C ALA A 50 -18.47 12.65 2.83
N ILE A 51 -17.67 11.71 2.30
CA ILE A 51 -16.42 11.27 2.90
C ILE A 51 -15.38 12.40 2.92
N LYS A 52 -15.22 13.12 1.81
CA LYS A 52 -14.29 14.28 1.74
C LYS A 52 -14.64 15.33 2.79
N ALA A 53 -15.92 15.66 2.97
CA ALA A 53 -16.35 16.59 4.00
C ALA A 53 -16.02 16.09 5.43
N ARG A 54 -16.13 14.78 5.70
CA ARG A 54 -15.75 14.18 7.00
C ARG A 54 -14.24 14.25 7.23
N LEU A 55 -13.43 13.96 6.20
CA LEU A 55 -11.97 14.07 6.23
C LEU A 55 -11.53 15.51 6.53
N ASP A 56 -12.11 16.49 5.83
CA ASP A 56 -11.79 17.90 6.00
C ASP A 56 -12.14 18.39 7.42
N ASN A 57 -13.30 17.99 7.94
CA ASN A 57 -13.71 18.32 9.31
C ASN A 57 -12.76 17.72 10.35
N ALA A 58 -12.19 16.55 10.09
CA ALA A 58 -11.20 15.91 10.95
C ALA A 58 -9.76 16.41 10.71
N SER A 59 -9.53 17.25 9.69
CA SER A 59 -8.20 17.69 9.24
C SER A 59 -7.28 16.50 8.90
N ILE A 60 -7.83 15.46 8.25
CA ILE A 60 -7.13 14.27 7.81
C ILE A 60 -7.05 14.30 6.27
N GLY A 61 -5.84 14.22 5.73
CA GLY A 61 -5.60 14.09 4.30
C GLY A 61 -5.60 12.62 3.85
N VAL A 62 -5.78 12.40 2.55
CA VAL A 62 -5.66 11.07 1.95
C VAL A 62 -4.26 10.92 1.36
N SER A 63 -3.48 9.96 1.87
CA SER A 63 -2.11 9.68 1.37
C SER A 63 -2.15 8.95 0.04
N ALA A 64 -3.03 7.97 -0.10
CA ALA A 64 -3.22 7.20 -1.33
C ALA A 64 -4.60 6.54 -1.37
N ILE A 65 -5.08 6.23 -2.57
CA ILE A 65 -6.19 5.28 -2.73
C ILE A 65 -5.61 3.86 -2.70
N ALA A 66 -5.94 3.09 -1.67
CA ALA A 66 -5.57 1.68 -1.57
C ALA A 66 -6.53 0.82 -2.43
N SER A 67 -6.33 0.87 -3.73
CA SER A 67 -7.23 0.28 -4.71
C SER A 67 -7.00 -1.23 -4.89
N PRO A 68 -8.00 -2.00 -5.36
CA PRO A 68 -7.82 -3.39 -5.80
C PRO A 68 -7.32 -3.49 -7.25
N ILE A 69 -6.91 -2.38 -7.87
CA ILE A 69 -6.45 -2.38 -9.27
C ILE A 69 -5.23 -3.28 -9.41
N GLY A 70 -5.29 -4.20 -10.36
CA GLY A 70 -4.28 -5.24 -10.56
C GLY A 70 -4.49 -6.51 -9.71
N LYS A 71 -5.38 -6.54 -8.71
CA LYS A 71 -5.87 -7.78 -8.07
C LYS A 71 -6.97 -8.41 -8.95
N TYR A 72 -6.60 -8.82 -10.14
CA TYR A 72 -7.51 -9.30 -11.19
C TYR A 72 -6.79 -10.35 -12.04
N ALA A 73 -7.49 -11.40 -12.46
CA ALA A 73 -6.87 -12.45 -13.27
C ALA A 73 -6.38 -11.92 -14.63
N ILE A 74 -5.19 -12.33 -15.03
CA ILE A 74 -4.55 -11.83 -16.26
C ILE A 74 -5.30 -12.23 -17.53
N ASP A 75 -6.05 -13.31 -17.52
CA ASP A 75 -6.88 -13.81 -18.63
C ASP A 75 -8.33 -13.29 -18.61
N ALA A 76 -8.74 -12.58 -17.56
CA ALA A 76 -10.08 -11.99 -17.49
C ALA A 76 -10.21 -10.75 -18.39
N PRO A 77 -11.47 -10.38 -18.79
CA PRO A 77 -11.72 -9.23 -19.66
C PRO A 77 -11.17 -7.92 -19.07
N PHE A 78 -10.17 -7.35 -19.73
CA PHE A 78 -9.45 -6.18 -19.21
C PHE A 78 -10.29 -4.91 -19.16
N GLU A 79 -11.21 -4.71 -20.10
CA GLU A 79 -12.04 -3.49 -20.18
C GLU A 79 -12.87 -3.22 -18.93
N THR A 80 -13.38 -4.27 -18.29
CA THR A 80 -14.11 -4.13 -17.02
C THR A 80 -13.20 -3.61 -15.91
N HIS A 81 -11.97 -4.09 -15.87
CA HIS A 81 -10.98 -3.66 -14.89
C HIS A 81 -10.47 -2.25 -15.18
N LEU A 82 -10.31 -1.90 -16.45
CA LEU A 82 -9.96 -0.56 -16.89
C LEU A 82 -11.06 0.47 -16.55
N ALA A 83 -12.33 0.10 -16.65
CA ALA A 83 -13.42 0.95 -16.20
C ALA A 83 -13.38 1.21 -14.69
N LEU A 84 -13.06 0.20 -13.87
CA LEU A 84 -12.85 0.36 -12.44
C LEU A 84 -11.64 1.28 -12.16
N PHE A 85 -10.57 1.17 -12.93
CA PHE A 85 -9.41 2.04 -12.79
C PHE A 85 -9.76 3.51 -13.11
N ARG A 86 -10.49 3.78 -14.19
CA ARG A 86 -10.99 5.13 -14.51
C ARG A 86 -11.82 5.71 -13.37
N ARG A 87 -12.70 4.89 -12.78
CA ARG A 87 -13.45 5.30 -11.58
C ARG A 87 -12.53 5.62 -10.40
N THR A 88 -11.48 4.85 -10.21
CA THR A 88 -10.49 5.09 -9.15
C THR A 88 -9.76 6.43 -9.33
N ILE A 89 -9.44 6.82 -10.56
CA ILE A 89 -8.86 8.13 -10.90
C ILE A 89 -9.81 9.28 -10.50
N GLU A 90 -11.10 9.15 -10.81
CA GLU A 90 -12.11 10.16 -10.43
C GLU A 90 -12.18 10.33 -8.91
N ILE A 91 -12.21 9.21 -8.17
CA ILE A 91 -12.22 9.21 -6.70
C ILE A 91 -10.96 9.84 -6.13
N ALA A 92 -9.77 9.52 -6.67
CA ALA A 92 -8.51 10.11 -6.23
C ALA A 92 -8.54 11.65 -6.35
N ARG A 93 -9.06 12.16 -7.48
CA ARG A 93 -9.23 13.62 -7.69
C ARG A 93 -10.21 14.23 -6.71
N MET A 94 -11.35 13.58 -6.47
CA MET A 94 -12.36 14.07 -5.52
C MET A 94 -11.85 14.10 -4.08
N LEU A 95 -10.95 13.18 -3.72
CA LEU A 95 -10.32 13.09 -2.40
C LEU A 95 -9.00 13.88 -2.31
N GLU A 96 -8.59 14.55 -3.39
CA GLU A 96 -7.38 15.39 -3.45
C GLU A 96 -6.09 14.62 -3.12
N THR A 97 -5.99 13.37 -3.58
CA THR A 97 -4.76 12.58 -3.47
C THR A 97 -4.16 12.30 -4.86
N SER A 98 -2.84 12.35 -4.93
CA SER A 98 -2.08 12.05 -6.14
C SER A 98 -1.53 10.63 -6.20
N LEU A 99 -1.76 9.80 -5.18
CA LEU A 99 -1.25 8.42 -5.18
C LEU A 99 -2.40 7.42 -5.29
N ILE A 100 -2.23 6.44 -6.19
CA ILE A 100 -3.08 5.25 -6.28
C ILE A 100 -2.19 4.02 -6.16
N ARG A 101 -2.37 3.23 -5.09
CA ARG A 101 -1.69 1.95 -4.95
C ARG A 101 -2.36 0.92 -5.85
N ILE A 102 -1.55 0.20 -6.61
CA ILE A 102 -1.96 -0.84 -7.56
C ILE A 102 -1.11 -2.10 -7.43
N PHE A 103 -1.53 -3.16 -8.14
CA PHE A 103 -0.88 -4.46 -8.24
C PHE A 103 -0.65 -4.87 -9.71
N SER A 104 -0.11 -6.08 -9.94
CA SER A 104 0.33 -6.54 -11.28
C SER A 104 -0.29 -7.87 -11.73
N PHE A 105 -1.57 -8.05 -11.45
CA PHE A 105 -2.41 -9.16 -11.88
C PHE A 105 -2.07 -10.52 -11.29
N TYR A 106 -3.11 -11.33 -11.09
CA TYR A 106 -2.99 -12.76 -10.74
C TYR A 106 -2.88 -13.63 -11.98
N GLY A 107 -2.22 -14.79 -11.83
CA GLY A 107 -2.40 -15.91 -12.73
C GLY A 107 -3.80 -16.51 -12.63
N SER A 108 -4.01 -17.62 -13.35
CA SER A 108 -5.21 -18.43 -13.27
C SER A 108 -4.83 -19.91 -13.31
N ASP A 109 -5.82 -20.82 -13.17
CA ASP A 109 -5.58 -22.27 -13.24
C ASP A 109 -4.86 -22.71 -14.53
N ASN A 110 -4.99 -21.93 -15.60
CA ASN A 110 -4.40 -22.21 -16.90
C ASN A 110 -3.24 -21.26 -17.28
N THR A 111 -2.91 -20.30 -16.43
CA THR A 111 -1.97 -19.21 -16.76
C THR A 111 -1.03 -18.96 -15.60
N ASP A 112 0.22 -19.37 -15.74
CA ASP A 112 1.30 -19.04 -14.83
C ASP A 112 1.66 -17.56 -15.01
N ILE A 113 1.54 -16.77 -13.95
CA ILE A 113 1.74 -15.33 -13.99
C ILE A 113 3.17 -14.94 -14.33
N ASP A 114 4.16 -15.76 -13.96
CA ASP A 114 5.57 -15.49 -14.26
C ASP A 114 5.89 -15.51 -15.75
N ASN A 115 5.05 -16.19 -16.53
CA ASN A 115 5.16 -16.23 -18.00
C ASN A 115 4.42 -15.07 -18.68
N CYS A 116 3.76 -14.17 -17.93
CA CYS A 116 2.88 -13.11 -18.46
C CYS A 116 3.53 -11.73 -18.47
N LYS A 117 4.86 -11.62 -18.36
CA LYS A 117 5.59 -10.35 -18.25
C LYS A 117 5.14 -9.31 -19.28
N GLU A 118 5.08 -9.68 -20.55
CA GLU A 118 4.71 -8.75 -21.63
C GLU A 118 3.27 -8.25 -21.47
N GLN A 119 2.33 -9.18 -21.23
CA GLN A 119 0.92 -8.83 -21.07
C GLN A 119 0.68 -7.96 -19.82
N VAL A 120 1.35 -8.26 -18.70
CA VAL A 120 1.31 -7.44 -17.49
C VAL A 120 1.84 -6.04 -17.78
N THR A 121 3.02 -5.96 -18.41
CA THR A 121 3.66 -4.69 -18.75
C THR A 121 2.75 -3.84 -19.64
N ASP A 122 2.11 -4.42 -20.66
CA ASP A 122 1.24 -3.68 -21.57
C ASP A 122 -0.04 -3.20 -20.90
N ARG A 123 -0.62 -3.98 -19.98
CA ARG A 123 -1.77 -3.53 -19.19
C ARG A 123 -1.38 -2.38 -18.23
N LEU A 124 -0.21 -2.45 -17.59
CA LEU A 124 0.28 -1.37 -16.74
C LEU A 124 0.60 -0.11 -17.55
N LYS A 125 1.14 -0.21 -18.77
CA LYS A 125 1.28 0.92 -19.69
C LYS A 125 -0.07 1.56 -20.01
N THR A 126 -1.13 0.75 -20.19
CA THR A 126 -2.47 1.27 -20.40
C THR A 126 -2.94 2.08 -19.18
N PHE A 127 -2.72 1.61 -17.94
CA PHE A 127 -3.04 2.38 -16.75
C PHE A 127 -2.24 3.69 -16.69
N ILE A 128 -0.94 3.65 -17.00
CA ILE A 128 -0.09 4.85 -17.03
C ILE A 128 -0.63 5.86 -18.07
N SER A 129 -1.07 5.40 -19.24
CA SER A 129 -1.65 6.29 -20.26
C SER A 129 -2.95 6.96 -19.83
N GLU A 130 -3.79 6.28 -19.03
CA GLU A 130 -5.06 6.86 -18.53
C GLU A 130 -4.85 8.02 -17.54
N ILE A 131 -3.68 8.10 -16.91
CA ILE A 131 -3.33 9.18 -15.99
C ILE A 131 -2.46 10.28 -16.62
N GLU A 132 -2.21 10.23 -17.93
CA GLU A 132 -1.47 11.28 -18.62
C GLU A 132 -2.18 12.65 -18.49
N GLY A 133 -1.39 13.69 -18.23
CA GLY A 133 -1.92 15.04 -18.01
C GLY A 133 -2.54 15.26 -16.62
N THR A 134 -2.40 14.30 -15.70
CA THR A 134 -2.79 14.44 -14.29
C THR A 134 -1.55 14.52 -13.38
N ASP A 135 -1.75 14.81 -12.11
CA ASP A 135 -0.74 14.74 -11.05
C ASP A 135 -0.68 13.37 -10.36
N ILE A 136 -1.43 12.38 -10.86
CA ILE A 136 -1.51 11.04 -10.27
C ILE A 136 -0.26 10.24 -10.58
N CYS A 137 0.26 9.56 -9.57
CA CYS A 137 1.30 8.54 -9.64
C CYS A 137 0.74 7.20 -9.15
N LEU A 138 0.99 6.14 -9.91
CA LEU A 138 0.69 4.76 -9.52
C LEU A 138 1.84 4.22 -8.70
N VAL A 139 1.57 3.73 -7.50
CA VAL A 139 2.56 3.04 -6.67
C VAL A 139 2.25 1.54 -6.68
N HIS A 140 3.14 0.76 -7.30
CA HIS A 140 3.00 -0.68 -7.43
C HIS A 140 3.51 -1.38 -6.18
N GLU A 141 2.62 -2.08 -5.48
CA GLU A 141 2.97 -2.85 -4.29
C GLU A 141 3.38 -4.29 -4.65
N ASN A 142 4.49 -4.77 -4.09
CA ASN A 142 4.83 -6.19 -4.10
C ASN A 142 3.82 -6.98 -3.27
N GLU A 143 3.25 -8.06 -3.83
CA GLU A 143 2.20 -8.85 -3.19
C GLU A 143 2.25 -10.30 -3.68
N ALA A 144 1.87 -11.25 -2.83
CA ALA A 144 1.86 -12.66 -3.20
C ALA A 144 0.84 -12.99 -4.31
N GLY A 145 1.24 -13.88 -5.21
CA GLY A 145 0.37 -14.42 -6.26
C GLY A 145 0.16 -13.52 -7.48
N ILE A 146 0.64 -12.28 -7.47
CA ILE A 146 0.65 -11.40 -8.65
C ILE A 146 2.01 -11.49 -9.36
N PHE A 147 2.16 -10.91 -10.55
CA PHE A 147 3.46 -10.91 -11.25
C PHE A 147 4.57 -10.28 -10.38
N GLY A 148 4.28 -9.17 -9.71
CA GLY A 148 5.21 -8.48 -8.79
C GLY A 148 5.28 -9.12 -7.40
N HIS A 149 5.27 -10.45 -7.28
CA HIS A 149 5.42 -11.14 -6.01
C HIS A 149 6.87 -11.13 -5.51
N SER A 150 7.85 -11.27 -6.40
CA SER A 150 9.28 -11.28 -6.08
C SER A 150 9.93 -9.91 -6.35
N ALA A 151 11.03 -9.62 -5.65
CA ALA A 151 11.79 -8.39 -5.86
C ALA A 151 12.35 -8.30 -7.29
N SER A 152 12.73 -9.42 -7.89
CA SER A 152 13.20 -9.47 -9.28
C SER A 152 12.08 -9.15 -10.28
N ASN A 153 10.87 -9.66 -10.08
CA ASN A 153 9.75 -9.33 -10.95
C ASN A 153 9.32 -7.85 -10.77
N CYS A 154 9.32 -7.34 -9.54
CA CYS A 154 9.12 -5.91 -9.29
C CYS A 154 10.18 -5.07 -10.00
N GLN A 155 11.47 -5.44 -9.92
CA GLN A 155 12.55 -4.74 -10.62
C GLN A 155 12.33 -4.75 -12.14
N ILE A 156 11.88 -5.87 -12.71
CA ILE A 156 11.53 -5.93 -14.13
C ILE A 156 10.46 -4.91 -14.50
N LEU A 157 9.40 -4.78 -13.69
CA LEU A 157 8.36 -3.77 -13.92
C LEU A 157 8.95 -2.35 -13.82
N MET A 158 9.74 -2.09 -12.80
CA MET A 158 10.34 -0.77 -12.61
C MET A 158 11.28 -0.41 -13.77
N GLN A 159 12.17 -1.29 -14.20
CA GLN A 159 13.06 -1.06 -15.32
C GLN A 159 12.34 -0.75 -16.65
N ASN A 160 11.11 -1.22 -16.80
CA ASN A 160 10.31 -0.98 -18.01
C ASN A 160 9.35 0.21 -17.92
N LEU A 161 8.92 0.61 -16.70
CA LEU A 161 7.79 1.52 -16.51
C LEU A 161 8.09 2.70 -15.59
N TYR A 162 9.20 2.69 -14.83
CA TYR A 162 9.52 3.73 -13.87
C TYR A 162 9.49 5.12 -14.47
N SER A 163 8.78 6.00 -13.82
CA SER A 163 8.61 7.41 -14.22
C SER A 163 7.99 8.18 -13.05
N ASP A 164 7.79 9.48 -13.22
CA ASP A 164 7.02 10.30 -12.26
C ASP A 164 5.58 9.82 -12.06
N ARG A 165 5.10 8.90 -12.92
CA ARG A 165 3.74 8.34 -12.87
C ARG A 165 3.66 6.88 -12.46
N PHE A 166 4.79 6.19 -12.30
CA PHE A 166 4.82 4.78 -11.91
C PHE A 166 6.04 4.50 -11.06
N GLN A 167 5.83 4.17 -9.79
CA GLN A 167 6.86 3.99 -8.79
C GLN A 167 6.54 2.76 -7.93
N ALA A 168 7.45 2.39 -7.02
CA ALA A 168 7.27 1.23 -6.15
C ALA A 168 6.71 1.63 -4.78
N ALA A 169 5.77 0.81 -4.30
CA ALA A 169 5.39 0.73 -2.89
C ALA A 169 6.05 -0.53 -2.30
N TYR A 170 6.87 -0.37 -1.27
CA TYR A 170 7.63 -1.45 -0.65
C TYR A 170 6.92 -1.98 0.59
N ASP A 171 6.52 -3.25 0.58
CA ASP A 171 5.98 -3.97 1.72
C ASP A 171 6.91 -5.14 2.09
N PRO A 172 7.67 -5.07 3.19
CA PRO A 172 8.59 -6.12 3.58
C PRO A 172 7.90 -7.42 4.00
N ALA A 173 6.72 -7.35 4.62
CA ALA A 173 6.01 -8.53 5.09
C ALA A 173 5.52 -9.41 3.93
N ASN A 174 5.17 -8.80 2.80
CA ASN A 174 4.72 -9.55 1.63
C ASN A 174 5.83 -10.44 1.04
N PHE A 175 7.10 -10.04 1.15
CA PHE A 175 8.23 -10.91 0.80
C PHE A 175 8.42 -12.05 1.81
N VAL A 176 8.23 -11.79 3.11
CA VAL A 176 8.29 -12.86 4.13
C VAL A 176 7.16 -13.85 3.94
N TRP A 177 5.93 -13.37 3.81
CA TRP A 177 4.75 -14.22 3.69
C TRP A 177 4.69 -14.96 2.36
N GLY A 178 4.88 -14.26 1.25
CA GLY A 178 4.78 -14.81 -0.12
C GLY A 178 6.00 -15.61 -0.51
N GLU A 179 7.19 -15.00 -0.45
CA GLU A 179 8.43 -15.54 -1.00
C GLU A 179 9.32 -16.26 0.01
N LYS A 180 8.95 -16.24 1.29
CA LYS A 180 9.73 -16.84 2.40
C LYS A 180 11.10 -16.18 2.59
N ILE A 181 11.24 -14.91 2.23
CA ILE A 181 12.47 -14.13 2.36
C ILE A 181 12.49 -13.44 3.72
N THR A 182 13.52 -13.68 4.51
CA THR A 182 13.73 -13.08 5.84
C THR A 182 14.91 -12.11 5.88
N ASP A 183 15.61 -11.95 4.77
CA ASP A 183 16.75 -11.06 4.57
C ASP A 183 16.45 -9.94 3.56
N ASN A 184 15.27 -9.36 3.66
CA ASN A 184 14.70 -8.34 2.76
C ASN A 184 15.69 -7.23 2.40
N ILE A 185 16.44 -6.73 3.40
CA ILE A 185 17.31 -5.55 3.22
C ILE A 185 18.55 -5.88 2.42
N SER A 186 19.00 -7.13 2.41
CA SER A 186 20.14 -7.55 1.60
C SER A 186 19.74 -8.12 0.23
N SER A 187 18.56 -8.75 0.13
CA SER A 187 18.14 -9.46 -1.08
C SER A 187 17.10 -8.71 -1.92
N CYS A 188 16.16 -7.97 -1.32
CA CYS A 188 15.09 -7.29 -2.03
C CYS A 188 15.33 -5.79 -2.18
N TRP A 189 15.73 -5.11 -1.10
CA TRP A 189 15.90 -3.67 -1.09
C TRP A 189 16.84 -3.14 -2.18
N PRO A 190 18.05 -3.72 -2.41
CA PRO A 190 18.98 -3.21 -3.43
C PRO A 190 18.45 -3.26 -4.86
N LEU A 191 17.43 -4.10 -5.12
CA LEU A 191 16.79 -4.19 -6.43
C LEU A 191 15.73 -3.11 -6.65
N LEU A 192 15.21 -2.53 -5.56
CA LEU A 192 14.02 -1.69 -5.59
C LEU A 192 14.25 -0.28 -5.03
N GLU A 193 15.28 -0.05 -4.21
CA GLU A 193 15.45 1.17 -3.43
C GLU A 193 15.35 2.47 -4.24
N GLU A 194 15.88 2.51 -5.46
CA GLU A 194 15.83 3.69 -6.32
C GLU A 194 14.43 4.03 -6.82
N TYR A 195 13.51 3.04 -6.84
CA TYR A 195 12.16 3.17 -7.35
C TYR A 195 11.10 3.41 -6.26
N VAL A 196 11.48 3.20 -4.97
CA VAL A 196 10.54 3.28 -3.84
C VAL A 196 10.19 4.71 -3.51
N SER A 197 8.90 5.04 -3.60
CA SER A 197 8.32 6.32 -3.18
C SER A 197 7.21 6.18 -2.14
N HIS A 198 6.80 4.96 -1.84
CA HIS A 198 5.79 4.62 -0.86
C HIS A 198 6.21 3.41 -0.05
N VAL A 199 5.89 3.34 1.23
CA VAL A 199 6.30 2.23 2.12
C VAL A 199 5.12 1.81 2.97
N HIS A 200 4.82 0.51 2.98
CA HIS A 200 3.92 -0.10 3.95
C HIS A 200 4.72 -0.71 5.11
N ILE A 201 4.27 -0.46 6.33
CA ILE A 201 4.83 -1.08 7.53
C ILE A 201 3.87 -2.14 8.02
N LYS A 202 4.15 -3.32 7.56
CA LYS A 202 3.61 -4.59 8.00
C LYS A 202 4.80 -5.49 8.33
N ASP A 203 4.70 -6.28 9.38
CA ASP A 203 5.73 -7.24 9.72
C ASP A 203 5.14 -8.64 9.84
N TRP A 204 5.93 -9.64 9.55
CA TRP A 204 5.45 -11.02 9.50
C TRP A 204 6.51 -11.98 9.99
N THR A 205 6.11 -12.96 10.80
CA THR A 205 7.00 -14.05 11.19
C THR A 205 6.86 -15.21 10.22
N LEU A 206 7.98 -15.71 9.68
CA LEU A 206 8.00 -16.82 8.75
C LEU A 206 7.30 -18.05 9.35
N GLY A 207 6.30 -18.56 8.64
CA GLY A 207 5.48 -19.69 9.10
C GLY A 207 4.25 -19.29 9.92
N SER A 208 4.09 -18.03 10.31
CA SER A 208 2.81 -17.53 10.81
C SER A 208 1.74 -17.63 9.71
N LYS A 209 0.50 -18.00 10.09
CA LYS A 209 -0.53 -18.28 9.09
C LYS A 209 -1.45 -17.08 8.83
N ASP A 210 -1.85 -16.35 9.85
CA ASP A 210 -2.97 -15.42 9.73
C ASP A 210 -2.79 -14.11 10.49
N ILE A 211 -1.65 -13.87 11.12
CA ILE A 211 -1.44 -12.73 12.02
C ILE A 211 -0.07 -12.12 11.76
N GLY A 212 -0.04 -10.80 11.51
CA GLY A 212 1.17 -10.00 11.46
C GLY A 212 1.87 -9.89 12.81
N ALA A 213 3.15 -9.62 12.78
CA ALA A 213 3.96 -9.33 13.96
C ALA A 213 3.92 -7.83 14.28
N LEU A 214 4.22 -7.48 15.54
CA LEU A 214 4.51 -6.09 15.88
C LEU A 214 5.74 -5.63 15.07
N PRO A 215 5.72 -4.45 14.43
CA PRO A 215 6.85 -3.99 13.62
C PRO A 215 8.21 -4.11 14.34
N GLY A 216 9.10 -4.93 13.77
CA GLY A 216 10.42 -5.26 14.31
C GLY A 216 10.48 -6.53 15.17
N ASP A 217 9.37 -7.19 15.45
CA ASP A 217 9.34 -8.49 16.15
C ASP A 217 9.18 -9.66 15.16
N GLY A 218 8.96 -9.38 13.88
CA GLY A 218 8.90 -10.34 12.77
C GLY A 218 10.21 -10.43 11.98
N ASP A 219 10.12 -11.06 10.81
CA ASP A 219 11.24 -11.32 9.90
C ASP A 219 11.35 -10.29 8.76
N GLY A 220 10.51 -9.22 8.76
CA GLY A 220 10.49 -8.19 7.71
C GLY A 220 11.64 -7.18 7.80
N GLN A 221 12.52 -7.27 8.80
CA GLN A 221 13.67 -6.37 9.01
C GLN A 221 13.29 -4.88 9.07
N ILE A 222 12.19 -4.56 9.75
CA ILE A 222 11.66 -3.20 9.86
C ILE A 222 12.68 -2.20 10.44
N PRO A 223 13.43 -2.51 11.50
CA PRO A 223 14.47 -1.59 12.02
C PRO A 223 15.52 -1.25 10.95
N GLU A 224 15.93 -2.25 10.17
CA GLU A 224 16.89 -2.11 9.09
C GLU A 224 16.33 -1.26 7.95
N LEU A 225 15.05 -1.44 7.62
CA LEU A 225 14.36 -0.61 6.63
C LEU A 225 14.40 0.87 7.03
N PHE A 226 14.11 1.21 8.29
CA PHE A 226 14.18 2.61 8.74
C PHE A 226 15.59 3.20 8.63
N ARG A 227 16.65 2.41 8.86
CA ARG A 227 18.02 2.88 8.57
C ARG A 227 18.21 3.19 7.08
N LYS A 228 17.69 2.33 6.19
CA LYS A 228 17.75 2.56 4.75
C LYS A 228 16.95 3.79 4.30
N LEU A 229 15.79 4.03 4.90
CA LEU A 229 15.01 5.24 4.65
C LEU A 229 15.77 6.51 5.09
N ALA A 230 16.46 6.45 6.23
CA ALA A 230 17.30 7.56 6.70
C ALA A 230 18.51 7.81 5.78
N GLU A 231 19.22 6.73 5.37
CA GLU A 231 20.40 6.82 4.49
C GLU A 231 20.10 7.50 3.14
N ARG A 232 18.85 7.43 2.65
CA ARG A 232 18.42 8.03 1.39
C ARG A 232 17.61 9.32 1.54
N ASP A 233 17.54 9.88 2.74
CA ASP A 233 16.72 11.08 3.03
C ASP A 233 15.27 10.94 2.54
N TYR A 234 14.67 9.75 2.74
CA TYR A 234 13.31 9.46 2.27
C TYR A 234 12.29 10.44 2.85
N ASP A 235 11.41 10.99 2.00
CA ASP A 235 10.43 12.02 2.35
C ASP A 235 8.99 11.69 1.92
N GLY A 236 8.75 10.43 1.51
CA GLY A 236 7.45 9.92 1.11
C GLY A 236 6.54 9.55 2.29
N PHE A 237 5.48 8.82 1.96
CA PHE A 237 4.58 8.24 2.97
C PHE A 237 5.11 6.92 3.51
N VAL A 238 4.92 6.73 4.81
CA VAL A 238 5.12 5.46 5.51
C VAL A 238 3.77 5.10 6.14
N THR A 239 3.11 4.11 5.58
CA THR A 239 1.74 3.73 5.95
C THR A 239 1.75 2.48 6.83
N LEU A 240 1.11 2.57 8.01
CA LEU A 240 0.94 1.45 8.91
C LEU A 240 -0.18 0.52 8.42
N GLU A 241 0.13 -0.78 8.31
CA GLU A 241 -0.77 -1.87 7.95
C GLU A 241 -0.50 -3.11 8.84
N PRO A 242 -0.71 -3.08 10.15
CA PRO A 242 -0.14 -4.06 11.08
C PRO A 242 -0.68 -5.49 10.93
N HIS A 243 -1.93 -5.70 10.55
CA HIS A 243 -2.57 -7.03 10.42
C HIS A 243 -2.40 -7.94 11.66
N MET A 244 -2.51 -7.38 12.88
CA MET A 244 -2.10 -8.06 14.12
C MET A 244 -3.20 -8.87 14.80
N SER A 245 -4.39 -8.98 14.22
CA SER A 245 -5.49 -9.83 14.71
C SER A 245 -6.01 -10.74 13.61
N SER A 246 -6.47 -11.93 14.01
CA SER A 246 -7.15 -12.85 13.09
C SER A 246 -8.56 -12.36 12.81
N GLY A 247 -8.89 -12.11 11.56
CA GLY A 247 -10.25 -11.79 11.14
C GLY A 247 -10.29 -10.99 9.85
N GLY A 248 -11.25 -11.26 9.02
CA GLY A 248 -11.50 -10.49 7.80
C GLY A 248 -10.89 -11.06 6.52
N LYS A 249 -11.76 -11.32 5.56
CA LYS A 249 -11.41 -11.90 4.24
C LYS A 249 -10.60 -10.96 3.34
N PHE A 250 -10.51 -9.66 3.63
CA PHE A 250 -10.01 -8.66 2.68
C PHE A 250 -9.18 -7.53 3.31
N ALA A 251 -9.22 -7.37 4.62
CA ALA A 251 -8.40 -6.44 5.37
C ALA A 251 -7.97 -7.13 6.67
N GLY A 252 -6.73 -7.00 7.06
CA GLY A 252 -6.29 -7.39 8.39
C GLY A 252 -7.11 -6.64 9.43
N GLU A 253 -7.34 -7.27 10.57
CA GLU A 253 -7.88 -6.57 11.72
C GLU A 253 -6.75 -6.30 12.71
N THR A 254 -6.83 -5.17 13.38
CA THR A 254 -5.86 -4.77 14.40
C THR A 254 -6.61 -4.02 15.48
N THR A 255 -6.55 -4.47 16.72
CA THR A 255 -7.20 -3.72 17.80
C THR A 255 -6.55 -2.35 17.96
N PRO A 256 -7.28 -1.32 18.46
CA PRO A 256 -6.69 0.00 18.72
C PRO A 256 -5.40 -0.07 19.56
N ALA A 257 -5.36 -0.91 20.59
CA ALA A 257 -4.18 -1.08 21.45
C ALA A 257 -2.96 -1.68 20.70
N GLN A 258 -3.21 -2.63 19.79
CA GLN A 258 -2.16 -3.20 18.93
C GLN A 258 -1.68 -2.18 17.90
N PHE A 259 -2.60 -1.41 17.31
CA PHE A 259 -2.26 -0.34 16.38
C PHE A 259 -1.42 0.75 17.05
N ASP A 260 -1.79 1.15 18.30
CA ASP A 260 -1.00 2.08 19.11
C ASP A 260 0.41 1.56 19.39
N ALA A 261 0.54 0.25 19.66
CA ALA A 261 1.84 -0.37 19.85
C ALA A 261 2.69 -0.34 18.57
N ALA A 262 2.08 -0.64 17.41
CA ALA A 262 2.74 -0.56 16.10
C ALA A 262 3.19 0.88 15.78
N LEU A 263 2.30 1.86 15.97
CA LEU A 263 2.59 3.27 15.75
C LEU A 263 3.73 3.77 16.66
N LYS A 264 3.73 3.36 17.93
CA LYS A 264 4.81 3.67 18.86
C LYS A 264 6.15 3.12 18.38
N ARG A 265 6.18 1.87 17.89
CA ARG A 265 7.40 1.28 17.31
C ARG A 265 7.92 2.06 16.13
N VAL A 266 7.05 2.41 15.18
CA VAL A 266 7.41 3.21 14.00
C VAL A 266 7.99 4.57 14.41
N ARG A 267 7.35 5.27 15.36
CA ARG A 267 7.86 6.54 15.89
C ARG A 267 9.20 6.40 16.57
N THR A 268 9.42 5.28 17.30
CA THR A 268 10.71 4.97 17.92
C THR A 268 11.78 4.80 16.83
N TYR A 269 11.54 4.04 15.78
CA TYR A 269 12.50 3.87 14.69
C TYR A 269 12.79 5.17 13.94
N CYS A 270 11.81 6.06 13.78
CA CYS A 270 12.07 7.40 13.26
C CYS A 270 13.05 8.16 14.16
N GLN A 271 12.82 8.18 15.48
CA GLN A 271 13.66 8.88 16.44
C GLN A 271 15.10 8.32 16.50
N GLU A 272 15.23 7.00 16.54
CA GLU A 272 16.53 6.30 16.58
C GLU A 272 17.38 6.57 15.32
N ASN A 273 16.74 6.81 14.18
CA ASN A 273 17.41 7.09 12.91
C ASN A 273 17.43 8.59 12.53
N GLY A 274 17.01 9.47 13.45
CA GLY A 274 17.01 10.92 13.20
C GLY A 274 16.02 11.37 12.11
N ILE A 275 15.02 10.55 11.80
CA ILE A 275 13.99 10.86 10.80
C ILE A 275 12.92 11.75 11.43
N MET A 276 12.72 12.95 10.88
CA MET A 276 11.56 13.77 11.21
C MET A 276 10.31 13.22 10.54
N TYR A 277 9.18 13.27 11.27
CA TYR A 277 7.90 12.82 10.76
C TYR A 277 6.75 13.76 11.17
N GLU A 278 5.67 13.76 10.41
CA GLU A 278 4.39 14.40 10.71
C GLU A 278 3.23 13.40 10.63
#